data_ac592fd9591ec44513d1d03ac9001bc7
#
_entry.id   ac592fd9591ec44513d1d03ac9001bc7
#
_cell.length_a   1.000
_cell.length_b   1.000
_cell.length_c   1.000
_cell.angle_alpha   90.00
_cell.angle_beta   90.00
_cell.angle_gamma   90.00
#
_symmetry.space_group_name_H-M   'P 1'
#
loop_
_entity.id
_entity.type
_entity.pdbx_description
1 polymer ?
#
loop_
_entity_poly.entity_id
_entity_poly.type
_entity_poly.pdbx_seq_one_letter_code
_entity_poly.pdbx_strand_id
1 'polypeptide(L)'
;MVPRGLAQNLPDLGDNASADLSPLAEQRLGAQIMREIRWRDPAYLRDAEIEDYLNRIGERLVAAGAGAGLSFQFFGVSDPSLNAFAMPGGNIGVHTGLILAAQSESELAGVLSHEVAHVTQRHIARMVGKQSQTGLLMLASLLVAVLAAKSSSQVSQGAIMAGQAAGLSSQLSYSRDFENEADRLGVQNLAAAGFDVRGMVGFF
;
A
#
# COMPACT_ATOMS: atom_id res chain seq x y z
N MET A 1 39.39 -37.58 30.95
CA MET A 1 37.95 -37.25 31.08
C MET A 1 37.86 -35.74 31.22
N VAL A 2 37.61 -35.04 30.10
CA VAL A 2 37.57 -33.56 30.04
C VAL A 2 36.12 -33.14 30.06
N PRO A 3 35.67 -32.23 30.96
CA PRO A 3 34.27 -31.78 30.97
C PRO A 3 33.98 -30.90 29.75
N ARG A 4 32.95 -31.27 29.03
CA ARG A 4 32.36 -30.45 27.97
C ARG A 4 31.82 -29.15 28.58
N GLY A 5 32.41 -28.04 28.17
CA GLY A 5 31.90 -26.71 28.48
C GLY A 5 30.51 -26.52 27.94
N LEU A 6 29.60 -26.06 28.80
CA LEU A 6 28.27 -25.57 28.46
C LEU A 6 28.42 -24.39 27.52
N ALA A 7 28.00 -24.55 26.28
CA ALA A 7 27.79 -23.42 25.38
C ALA A 7 26.71 -22.53 26.02
N GLN A 8 27.16 -21.41 26.56
CA GLN A 8 26.23 -20.35 26.99
C GLN A 8 25.55 -19.80 25.73
N ASN A 9 24.23 -20.04 25.61
CA ASN A 9 23.40 -19.27 24.70
C ASN A 9 23.45 -17.82 25.17
N LEU A 10 24.37 -17.05 24.60
CA LEU A 10 24.33 -15.59 24.71
C LEU A 10 23.07 -15.14 24.05
N PRO A 11 22.27 -14.27 24.70
CA PRO A 11 21.15 -13.62 24.03
C PRO A 11 21.72 -12.88 22.81
N ASP A 12 21.08 -13.07 21.67
CA ASP A 12 21.43 -12.37 20.45
C ASP A 12 21.13 -10.88 20.65
N LEU A 13 22.17 -10.11 21.00
CA LEU A 13 22.09 -8.65 21.19
C LEU A 13 22.12 -7.89 19.86
N GLY A 14 21.97 -8.60 18.74
CA GLY A 14 22.07 -8.05 17.38
C GLY A 14 20.76 -7.68 16.72
N ASP A 15 19.61 -8.03 17.28
CA ASP A 15 18.34 -7.79 16.60
C ASP A 15 17.64 -6.52 17.12
N ASN A 16 18.22 -5.35 16.84
CA ASN A 16 17.51 -4.08 16.87
C ASN A 16 16.54 -3.91 15.67
N ALA A 17 16.19 -5.00 15.01
CA ALA A 17 15.12 -5.07 14.02
C ALA A 17 13.70 -4.97 14.64
N SER A 18 13.62 -4.71 15.94
CA SER A 18 12.34 -4.53 16.66
C SER A 18 11.65 -3.19 16.41
N ALA A 19 12.18 -2.33 15.54
CA ALA A 19 11.54 -1.08 15.15
C ALA A 19 10.58 -1.26 13.97
N ASP A 20 10.70 -2.33 13.20
CA ASP A 20 9.85 -2.57 12.05
C ASP A 20 8.51 -3.16 12.47
N LEU A 21 7.43 -2.68 11.85
CA LEU A 21 6.10 -3.22 12.01
C LEU A 21 6.12 -4.71 11.62
N SER A 22 5.84 -5.63 12.56
CA SER A 22 5.84 -7.06 12.23
C SER A 22 4.80 -7.37 11.15
N PRO A 23 4.99 -8.40 10.29
CA PRO A 23 4.02 -8.76 9.25
C PRO A 23 2.61 -9.00 9.81
N LEU A 24 2.51 -9.64 10.96
CA LEU A 24 1.23 -9.90 11.63
C LEU A 24 0.57 -8.60 12.14
N ALA A 25 1.36 -7.67 12.68
CA ALA A 25 0.85 -6.37 13.12
C ALA A 25 0.39 -5.52 11.93
N GLU A 26 1.12 -5.57 10.82
CA GLU A 26 0.77 -4.91 9.56
C GLU A 26 -0.55 -5.44 8.99
N GLN A 27 -0.75 -6.77 8.97
CA GLN A 27 -2.00 -7.39 8.55
C GLN A 27 -3.18 -6.99 9.44
N ARG A 28 -3.00 -7.01 10.77
CA ARG A 28 -4.05 -6.61 11.72
C ARG A 28 -4.45 -5.16 11.54
N LEU A 29 -3.46 -4.29 11.37
CA LEU A 29 -3.68 -2.88 11.10
C LEU A 29 -4.45 -2.67 9.80
N GLY A 30 -4.02 -3.32 8.71
CA GLY A 30 -4.69 -3.28 7.42
C GLY A 30 -6.14 -3.73 7.48
N ALA A 31 -6.41 -4.86 8.17
CA ALA A 31 -7.76 -5.36 8.37
C ALA A 31 -8.64 -4.38 9.18
N GLN A 32 -8.07 -3.70 10.16
CA GLN A 32 -8.78 -2.70 10.94
C GLN A 32 -9.13 -1.47 10.07
N ILE A 33 -8.17 -0.95 9.32
CA ILE A 33 -8.37 0.19 8.40
C ILE A 33 -9.42 -0.16 7.35
N MET A 34 -9.33 -1.32 6.71
CA MET A 34 -10.29 -1.76 5.70
C MET A 34 -11.71 -1.89 6.25
N ARG A 35 -11.85 -2.32 7.51
CA ARG A 35 -13.16 -2.37 8.16
C ARG A 35 -13.78 -0.98 8.28
N GLU A 36 -13.00 0.01 8.75
CA GLU A 36 -13.47 1.38 8.87
C GLU A 36 -13.83 1.99 7.50
N ILE A 37 -12.98 1.78 6.48
CA ILE A 37 -13.23 2.24 5.10
C ILE A 37 -14.54 1.66 4.57
N ARG A 38 -14.73 0.35 4.64
CA ARG A 38 -15.92 -0.32 4.12
C ARG A 38 -17.21 0.13 4.80
N TRP A 39 -17.14 0.43 6.08
CA TRP A 39 -18.34 0.81 6.85
C TRP A 39 -18.65 2.29 6.79
N ARG A 40 -17.65 3.16 6.76
CA ARG A 40 -17.81 4.60 7.00
C ARG A 40 -17.47 5.48 5.82
N ASP A 41 -16.66 4.99 4.89
CA ASP A 41 -16.23 5.81 3.77
C ASP A 41 -17.22 5.73 2.62
N PRO A 42 -17.90 6.84 2.28
CA PRO A 42 -18.81 6.89 1.12
C PRO A 42 -18.06 6.79 -0.22
N ALA A 43 -16.75 7.03 -0.23
CA ALA A 43 -15.92 6.87 -1.41
C ALA A 43 -15.56 5.40 -1.68
N TYR A 44 -15.76 4.48 -0.72
CA TYR A 44 -15.58 3.06 -0.97
C TYR A 44 -16.55 2.59 -2.05
N LEU A 45 -16.01 2.17 -3.19
CA LEU A 45 -16.82 1.72 -4.32
C LEU A 45 -17.35 0.31 -4.06
N ARG A 46 -18.68 0.20 -3.90
CA ARG A 46 -19.38 -1.08 -3.70
C ARG A 46 -19.83 -1.65 -5.03
N ASP A 47 -18.88 -2.03 -5.85
CA ASP A 47 -19.13 -2.61 -7.17
C ASP A 47 -18.32 -3.91 -7.28
N ALA A 48 -19.04 -5.04 -7.28
CA ALA A 48 -18.42 -6.36 -7.30
C ALA A 48 -17.67 -6.65 -8.62
N GLU A 49 -18.16 -6.13 -9.75
CA GLU A 49 -17.50 -6.35 -11.05
C GLU A 49 -16.18 -5.63 -11.12
N ILE A 50 -16.11 -4.39 -10.62
CA ILE A 50 -14.86 -3.63 -10.54
C ILE A 50 -13.92 -4.28 -9.53
N GLU A 51 -14.40 -4.70 -8.36
CA GLU A 51 -13.57 -5.38 -7.35
C GLU A 51 -12.98 -6.67 -7.92
N ASP A 52 -13.77 -7.51 -8.57
CA ASP A 52 -13.33 -8.74 -9.21
C ASP A 52 -12.33 -8.47 -10.35
N TYR A 53 -12.57 -7.42 -11.14
CA TYR A 53 -11.66 -7.03 -12.22
C TYR A 53 -10.29 -6.62 -11.69
N LEU A 54 -10.25 -5.76 -10.69
CA LEU A 54 -9.00 -5.29 -10.07
C LEU A 54 -8.25 -6.46 -9.41
N ASN A 55 -8.96 -7.35 -8.71
CA ASN A 55 -8.34 -8.50 -8.07
C ASN A 55 -7.78 -9.49 -9.09
N ARG A 56 -8.43 -9.74 -10.24
CA ARG A 56 -7.88 -10.60 -11.31
C ARG A 56 -6.57 -10.06 -11.88
N ILE A 57 -6.46 -8.75 -12.11
CA ILE A 57 -5.20 -8.13 -12.56
C ILE A 57 -4.15 -8.29 -11.46
N GLY A 58 -4.52 -7.94 -10.22
CA GLY A 58 -3.63 -7.99 -9.08
C GLY A 58 -3.10 -9.40 -8.78
N GLU A 59 -3.95 -10.41 -8.84
CA GLU A 59 -3.56 -11.82 -8.64
C GLU A 59 -2.52 -12.27 -9.67
N ARG A 60 -2.68 -11.87 -10.93
CA ARG A 60 -1.68 -12.16 -11.99
C ARG A 60 -0.34 -11.52 -11.68
N LEU A 61 -0.34 -10.25 -11.23
CA LEU A 61 0.88 -9.53 -10.86
C LEU A 61 1.56 -10.14 -9.63
N VAL A 62 0.79 -10.48 -8.61
CA VAL A 62 1.29 -11.10 -7.37
C VAL A 62 1.87 -12.48 -7.62
N ALA A 63 1.19 -13.30 -8.45
CA ALA A 63 1.65 -14.64 -8.79
C ALA A 63 2.95 -14.64 -9.62
N ALA A 64 3.17 -13.61 -10.42
CA ALA A 64 4.36 -13.45 -11.24
C ALA A 64 5.58 -12.91 -10.49
N GLY A 65 5.35 -12.22 -9.36
CA GLY A 65 6.38 -11.53 -8.60
C GLY A 65 6.73 -12.18 -7.26
N ALA A 66 7.38 -11.40 -6.40
CA ALA A 66 7.81 -11.83 -5.07
C ALA A 66 6.67 -11.84 -4.01
N GLY A 67 5.40 -11.76 -4.44
CA GLY A 67 4.24 -11.69 -3.55
C GLY A 67 3.76 -13.02 -2.96
N ALA A 68 4.44 -14.13 -3.26
CA ALA A 68 4.05 -15.45 -2.77
C ALA A 68 4.02 -15.49 -1.23
N GLY A 69 2.87 -15.86 -0.67
CA GLY A 69 2.65 -15.94 0.78
C GLY A 69 2.14 -14.64 1.42
N LEU A 70 2.01 -13.54 0.68
CA LEU A 70 1.34 -12.33 1.12
C LEU A 70 -0.14 -12.35 0.67
N SER A 71 -1.01 -11.79 1.50
CA SER A 71 -2.40 -11.57 1.14
C SER A 71 -2.54 -10.21 0.47
N PHE A 72 -3.24 -10.15 -0.65
CA PHE A 72 -3.54 -8.91 -1.35
C PHE A 72 -5.04 -8.74 -1.52
N GLN A 73 -5.49 -7.51 -1.48
CA GLN A 73 -6.86 -7.12 -1.79
C GLN A 73 -6.87 -5.79 -2.53
N PHE A 74 -7.50 -5.77 -3.70
CA PHE A 74 -7.68 -4.58 -4.51
C PHE A 74 -9.12 -4.10 -4.40
N PHE A 75 -9.32 -2.81 -4.21
CA PHE A 75 -10.65 -2.21 -4.08
C PHE A 75 -10.74 -0.86 -4.78
N GLY A 76 -11.93 -0.53 -5.24
CA GLY A 76 -12.21 0.75 -5.90
C GLY A 76 -12.47 1.87 -4.90
N VAL A 77 -12.07 3.08 -5.26
CA VAL A 77 -12.37 4.33 -4.56
C VAL A 77 -13.04 5.29 -5.54
N SER A 78 -14.23 5.79 -5.20
CA SER A 78 -14.97 6.76 -6.00
C SER A 78 -14.31 8.15 -5.90
N ASP A 79 -13.27 8.36 -6.68
CA ASP A 79 -12.49 9.60 -6.75
C ASP A 79 -12.05 9.82 -8.21
N PRO A 80 -12.24 11.01 -8.80
CA PRO A 80 -11.89 11.29 -10.19
C PRO A 80 -10.39 11.51 -10.43
N SER A 81 -9.56 11.53 -9.40
CA SER A 81 -8.11 11.71 -9.56
C SER A 81 -7.45 10.45 -10.11
N LEU A 82 -6.32 10.64 -10.82
CA LEU A 82 -5.48 9.57 -11.32
C LEU A 82 -4.59 9.08 -10.19
N ASN A 83 -5.03 8.06 -9.44
CA ASN A 83 -4.27 7.59 -8.28
C ASN A 83 -4.57 6.12 -7.96
N ALA A 84 -3.56 5.44 -7.42
CA ALA A 84 -3.68 4.21 -6.65
C ALA A 84 -2.76 4.34 -5.43
N PHE A 85 -2.97 3.52 -4.42
CA PHE A 85 -2.17 3.58 -3.19
C PHE A 85 -2.16 2.25 -2.45
N ALA A 86 -0.98 1.88 -1.96
CA ALA A 86 -0.81 0.74 -1.06
C ALA A 86 -1.11 1.14 0.39
N MET A 87 -1.71 0.21 1.13
CA MET A 87 -1.98 0.31 2.55
C MET A 87 -1.40 -0.91 3.30
N PRO A 88 -1.26 -0.83 4.64
CA PRO A 88 -0.82 -1.96 5.44
C PRO A 88 -1.65 -3.22 5.16
N GLY A 89 -0.99 -4.39 5.23
CA GLY A 89 -1.64 -5.70 5.08
C GLY A 89 -1.97 -6.08 3.64
N GLY A 90 -1.37 -5.42 2.63
CA GLY A 90 -1.54 -5.78 1.23
C GLY A 90 -2.83 -5.26 0.60
N ASN A 91 -3.45 -4.25 1.19
CA ASN A 91 -4.63 -3.62 0.63
C ASN A 91 -4.21 -2.51 -0.34
N ILE A 92 -4.78 -2.50 -1.55
CA ILE A 92 -4.47 -1.52 -2.59
C ILE A 92 -5.76 -0.86 -3.05
N GLY A 93 -5.84 0.47 -2.85
CA GLY A 93 -6.95 1.29 -3.30
C GLY A 93 -6.69 1.84 -4.70
N VAL A 94 -7.72 1.85 -5.55
CA VAL A 94 -7.65 2.30 -6.94
C VAL A 94 -8.75 3.31 -7.21
N HIS A 95 -8.38 4.52 -7.58
CA HIS A 95 -9.34 5.57 -7.87
C HIS A 95 -10.08 5.32 -9.19
N THR A 96 -11.36 5.64 -9.22
CA THR A 96 -12.17 5.51 -10.45
C THR A 96 -11.61 6.36 -11.59
N GLY A 97 -11.00 7.51 -11.29
CA GLY A 97 -10.33 8.33 -12.30
C GLY A 97 -9.22 7.59 -13.03
N LEU A 98 -8.41 6.80 -12.32
CA LEU A 98 -7.36 5.97 -12.93
C LEU A 98 -7.96 4.87 -13.80
N ILE A 99 -8.99 4.17 -13.31
CA ILE A 99 -9.67 3.09 -14.06
C ILE A 99 -10.23 3.63 -15.38
N LEU A 100 -10.86 4.80 -15.33
CA LEU A 100 -11.50 5.43 -16.50
C LEU A 100 -10.48 6.02 -17.50
N ALA A 101 -9.31 6.45 -17.03
CA ALA A 101 -8.27 7.04 -17.86
C ALA A 101 -7.39 5.99 -18.55
N ALA A 102 -7.27 4.81 -17.98
CA ALA A 102 -6.47 3.72 -18.54
C ALA A 102 -7.03 3.33 -19.93
N GLN A 103 -6.18 3.40 -20.94
CA GLN A 103 -6.52 3.06 -22.33
C GLN A 103 -6.34 1.56 -22.62
N SER A 104 -5.65 0.87 -21.74
CA SER A 104 -5.43 -0.57 -21.82
C SER A 104 -5.31 -1.21 -20.44
N GLU A 105 -5.59 -2.52 -20.36
CA GLU A 105 -5.37 -3.29 -19.13
C GLU A 105 -3.91 -3.23 -18.67
N SER A 106 -2.95 -3.14 -19.61
CA SER A 106 -1.53 -3.06 -19.28
C SER A 106 -1.14 -1.72 -18.63
N GLU A 107 -1.82 -0.62 -18.95
CA GLU A 107 -1.61 0.66 -18.27
C GLU A 107 -2.09 0.61 -16.82
N LEU A 108 -3.29 0.08 -16.58
CA LEU A 108 -3.79 -0.11 -15.23
C LEU A 108 -2.91 -1.09 -14.45
N ALA A 109 -2.53 -2.21 -15.07
CA ALA A 109 -1.64 -3.21 -14.50
C ALA A 109 -0.26 -2.62 -14.17
N GLY A 110 0.24 -1.68 -14.94
CA GLY A 110 1.49 -0.96 -14.69
C GLY A 110 1.46 -0.23 -13.35
N VAL A 111 0.43 0.56 -13.09
CA VAL A 111 0.24 1.26 -11.81
C VAL A 111 0.06 0.26 -10.68
N LEU A 112 -0.79 -0.76 -10.85
CA LEU A 112 -1.01 -1.78 -9.81
C LEU A 112 0.28 -2.57 -9.51
N SER A 113 1.14 -2.80 -10.50
CA SER A 113 2.42 -3.47 -10.31
C SER A 113 3.40 -2.66 -9.47
N HIS A 114 3.40 -1.34 -9.62
CA HIS A 114 4.13 -0.42 -8.76
C HIS A 114 3.64 -0.51 -7.30
N GLU A 115 2.32 -0.48 -7.07
CA GLU A 115 1.74 -0.61 -5.74
C GLU A 115 2.03 -1.98 -5.10
N VAL A 116 1.97 -3.06 -5.90
CA VAL A 116 2.37 -4.42 -5.46
C VAL A 116 3.83 -4.43 -5.02
N ALA A 117 4.73 -3.72 -5.72
CA ALA A 117 6.12 -3.60 -5.32
C ALA A 117 6.28 -2.89 -3.97
N HIS A 118 5.54 -1.82 -3.70
CA HIS A 118 5.53 -1.17 -2.38
C HIS A 118 5.16 -2.13 -1.25
N VAL A 119 4.16 -2.98 -1.47
CA VAL A 119 3.73 -3.99 -0.48
C VAL A 119 4.78 -5.08 -0.31
N THR A 120 5.28 -5.67 -1.40
CA THR A 120 6.25 -6.78 -1.35
C THR A 120 7.57 -6.37 -0.73
N GLN A 121 8.01 -5.13 -0.95
CA GLN A 121 9.21 -4.54 -0.34
C GLN A 121 8.94 -3.97 1.05
N ARG A 122 7.70 -4.05 1.54
CA ARG A 122 7.30 -3.59 2.86
C ARG A 122 7.69 -2.12 3.13
N HIS A 123 7.53 -1.26 2.12
CA HIS A 123 7.95 0.14 2.20
C HIS A 123 7.28 0.88 3.36
N ILE A 124 5.99 0.60 3.64
CA ILE A 124 5.28 1.17 4.79
C ILE A 124 5.94 0.75 6.10
N ALA A 125 6.23 -0.54 6.28
CA ALA A 125 6.87 -1.05 7.49
C ALA A 125 8.28 -0.47 7.68
N ARG A 126 9.06 -0.38 6.60
CA ARG A 126 10.41 0.23 6.60
C ARG A 126 10.37 1.74 6.90
N MET A 127 9.33 2.43 6.46
CA MET A 127 9.12 3.85 6.75
C MET A 127 8.79 4.06 8.23
N VAL A 128 7.92 3.20 8.77
CA VAL A 128 7.51 3.22 10.18
C VAL A 128 8.65 2.82 11.11
N GLY A 129 9.47 1.85 10.74
CA GLY A 129 10.63 1.41 11.53
C GLY A 129 11.66 2.51 11.78
N LYS A 130 11.69 3.53 10.92
CA LYS A 130 12.50 4.75 11.12
C LYS A 130 11.84 5.77 12.05
N GLN A 131 10.57 5.59 12.39
CA GLN A 131 9.79 6.44 13.27
C GLN A 131 9.22 5.61 14.43
N SER A 132 9.06 6.21 15.62
CA SER A 132 8.54 5.52 16.81
C SER A 132 7.13 4.94 16.60
N GLN A 133 6.70 4.00 17.48
CA GLN A 133 5.33 3.42 17.45
C GLN A 133 4.21 4.48 17.41
N THR A 134 4.47 5.67 17.92
CA THR A 134 3.55 6.82 17.82
C THR A 134 3.34 7.26 16.36
N GLY A 135 4.35 7.16 15.50
CA GLY A 135 4.25 7.47 14.07
C GLY A 135 3.32 6.50 13.33
N LEU A 136 3.27 5.24 13.72
CA LEU A 136 2.38 4.24 13.12
C LEU A 136 0.89 4.54 13.42
N LEU A 137 0.57 4.86 14.66
CA LEU A 137 -0.80 5.25 15.05
C LEU A 137 -1.21 6.55 14.39
N MET A 138 -0.27 7.51 14.25
CA MET A 138 -0.50 8.72 13.47
C MET A 138 -0.76 8.40 11.99
N LEU A 139 0.01 7.56 11.35
CA LEU A 139 -0.19 7.14 9.94
C LEU A 139 -1.54 6.46 9.75
N ALA A 140 -1.91 5.54 10.63
CA ALA A 140 -3.19 4.85 10.56
C ALA A 140 -4.38 5.80 10.77
N SER A 141 -4.31 6.66 11.78
CA SER A 141 -5.35 7.66 12.04
C SER A 141 -5.45 8.69 10.91
N LEU A 142 -4.34 8.96 10.24
CA LEU A 142 -4.23 9.89 9.15
C LEU A 142 -4.85 9.34 7.86
N LEU A 143 -4.55 8.07 7.51
CA LEU A 143 -5.19 7.40 6.38
C LEU A 143 -6.72 7.38 6.54
N VAL A 144 -7.20 7.05 7.74
CA VAL A 144 -8.64 7.08 8.04
C VAL A 144 -9.19 8.51 7.99
N ALA A 145 -8.44 9.52 8.47
CA ALA A 145 -8.89 10.91 8.45
C ALA A 145 -8.93 11.50 7.04
N VAL A 146 -7.97 11.17 6.17
CA VAL A 146 -7.94 11.61 4.76
C VAL A 146 -9.14 11.05 4.00
N LEU A 147 -9.46 9.77 4.21
CA LEU A 147 -10.62 9.13 3.61
C LEU A 147 -11.93 9.71 4.17
N ALA A 148 -12.01 9.97 5.48
CA ALA A 148 -13.19 10.54 6.12
C ALA A 148 -13.41 12.04 5.81
N ALA A 149 -12.35 12.82 5.58
CA ALA A 149 -12.46 14.27 5.31
C ALA A 149 -13.13 14.58 3.97
N LYS A 150 -13.06 13.68 3.00
CA LYS A 150 -13.75 13.82 1.70
C LYS A 150 -15.26 13.56 1.80
N SER A 151 -15.74 12.98 2.91
CA SER A 151 -17.14 12.58 3.08
C SER A 151 -18.05 13.62 3.75
N SER A 152 -17.49 14.70 4.32
CA SER A 152 -18.27 15.71 5.03
C SER A 152 -18.48 16.97 4.19
N SER A 153 -19.71 17.19 3.77
CA SER A 153 -20.20 18.33 2.98
C SER A 153 -20.23 19.68 3.73
N GLN A 154 -19.39 19.90 4.72
CA GLN A 154 -19.25 21.22 5.37
C GLN A 154 -18.06 21.98 4.81
N VAL A 155 -18.33 22.68 3.71
CA VAL A 155 -17.40 23.39 2.82
C VAL A 155 -16.62 24.54 3.48
N SER A 156 -16.92 24.95 4.69
CA SER A 156 -16.26 26.10 5.33
C SER A 156 -15.12 25.75 6.32
N GLN A 157 -15.07 24.51 6.80
CA GLN A 157 -13.93 23.98 7.57
C GLN A 157 -13.03 23.06 6.72
N GLY A 158 -13.53 22.59 5.59
CA GLY A 158 -12.85 21.67 4.67
C GLY A 158 -11.61 22.26 3.99
N ALA A 159 -11.54 23.56 3.77
CA ALA A 159 -10.37 24.19 3.13
C ALA A 159 -9.10 24.14 4.00
N ILE A 160 -9.26 24.25 5.33
CA ILE A 160 -8.12 24.14 6.26
C ILE A 160 -7.70 22.68 6.41
N MET A 161 -8.67 21.76 6.47
CA MET A 161 -8.39 20.32 6.53
C MET A 161 -7.87 19.74 5.19
N ALA A 162 -8.33 20.25 4.05
CA ALA A 162 -7.80 19.87 2.73
C ALA A 162 -6.34 20.33 2.54
N GLY A 163 -5.99 21.52 3.06
CA GLY A 163 -4.59 21.99 3.10
C GLY A 163 -3.70 21.13 4.01
N GLN A 164 -4.24 20.65 5.13
CA GLN A 164 -3.55 19.71 6.00
C GLN A 164 -3.48 18.31 5.38
N ALA A 165 -4.54 17.83 4.74
CA ALA A 165 -4.55 16.53 4.05
C ALA A 165 -3.59 16.50 2.85
N ALA A 166 -3.48 17.59 2.08
CA ALA A 166 -2.46 17.73 1.03
C ALA A 166 -1.03 17.78 1.60
N GLY A 167 -0.83 18.44 2.75
CA GLY A 167 0.45 18.42 3.48
C GLY A 167 0.79 17.03 4.02
N LEU A 168 -0.21 16.24 4.36
CA LEU A 168 -0.06 14.91 4.91
C LEU A 168 0.16 13.85 3.81
N SER A 169 -0.47 13.98 2.65
CA SER A 169 -0.17 13.13 1.48
C SER A 169 1.27 13.35 1.00
N SER A 170 1.80 14.59 1.11
CA SER A 170 3.22 14.86 0.84
C SER A 170 4.16 14.31 1.93
N GLN A 171 3.70 14.12 3.17
CA GLN A 171 4.46 13.47 4.24
C GLN A 171 4.43 11.94 4.14
N LEU A 172 3.43 11.39 3.46
CA LEU A 172 3.33 9.96 3.15
C LEU A 172 4.02 9.61 1.83
N SER A 173 4.58 10.59 1.10
CA SER A 173 5.37 10.30 -0.10
C SER A 173 6.57 9.44 0.30
N TYR A 174 6.73 8.34 -0.42
CA TYR A 174 7.88 7.46 -0.25
C TYR A 174 9.18 8.20 -0.61
N SER A 175 10.28 7.75 -0.03
CA SER A 175 11.59 8.30 -0.43
C SER A 175 11.86 7.97 -1.90
N ARG A 176 12.66 8.78 -2.58
CA ARG A 176 13.08 8.51 -3.97
C ARG A 176 13.67 7.13 -4.17
N ASP A 177 14.33 6.59 -3.15
CA ASP A 177 14.91 5.24 -3.21
C ASP A 177 13.81 4.18 -3.23
N PHE A 178 12.73 4.37 -2.46
CA PHE A 178 11.57 3.46 -2.47
C PHE A 178 10.79 3.53 -3.77
N GLU A 179 10.63 4.74 -4.33
CA GLU A 179 10.00 4.91 -5.65
C GLU A 179 10.80 4.20 -6.74
N ASN A 180 12.12 4.45 -6.81
CA ASN A 180 13.00 3.79 -7.77
C ASN A 180 12.99 2.25 -7.61
N GLU A 181 12.90 1.75 -6.38
CA GLU A 181 12.78 0.33 -6.09
C GLU A 181 11.44 -0.22 -6.60
N ALA A 182 10.34 0.50 -6.33
CA ALA A 182 9.00 0.12 -6.76
C ALA A 182 8.85 0.15 -8.29
N ASP A 183 9.38 1.17 -8.96
CA ASP A 183 9.40 1.27 -10.42
C ASP A 183 10.13 0.08 -11.04
N ARG A 184 11.36 -0.18 -10.58
CA ARG A 184 12.18 -1.27 -11.12
C ARG A 184 11.52 -2.64 -10.94
N LEU A 185 10.99 -2.92 -9.76
CA LEU A 185 10.34 -4.20 -9.46
C LEU A 185 8.96 -4.28 -10.11
N GLY A 186 8.25 -3.17 -10.19
CA GLY A 186 6.97 -3.06 -10.88
C GLY A 186 7.10 -3.44 -12.36
N VAL A 187 8.09 -2.90 -13.08
CA VAL A 187 8.35 -3.28 -14.48
C VAL A 187 8.64 -4.78 -14.62
N GLN A 188 9.44 -5.35 -13.70
CA GLN A 188 9.76 -6.78 -13.73
C GLN A 188 8.52 -7.65 -13.48
N ASN A 189 7.69 -7.30 -12.50
CA ASN A 189 6.45 -8.01 -12.20
C ASN A 189 5.45 -7.92 -13.35
N LEU A 190 5.32 -6.72 -13.96
CA LEU A 190 4.44 -6.47 -15.10
C LEU A 190 4.81 -7.37 -16.29
N ALA A 191 6.12 -7.40 -16.63
CA ALA A 191 6.64 -8.27 -17.69
C ALA A 191 6.42 -9.75 -17.40
N ALA A 192 6.72 -10.20 -16.17
CA ALA A 192 6.55 -11.59 -15.75
C ALA A 192 5.08 -12.03 -15.75
N ALA A 193 4.14 -11.11 -15.45
CA ALA A 193 2.70 -11.34 -15.53
C ALA A 193 2.15 -11.35 -16.97
N GLY A 194 2.99 -11.08 -17.98
CA GLY A 194 2.61 -11.10 -19.39
C GLY A 194 1.83 -9.88 -19.85
N PHE A 195 1.96 -8.74 -19.16
CA PHE A 195 1.45 -7.45 -19.60
C PHE A 195 2.49 -6.68 -20.43
N ASP A 196 2.04 -5.72 -21.23
CA ASP A 196 2.93 -4.85 -21.98
C ASP A 196 3.61 -3.85 -21.03
N VAL A 197 4.93 -3.91 -20.94
CA VAL A 197 5.73 -3.02 -20.06
C VAL A 197 5.59 -1.53 -20.41
N ARG A 198 5.19 -1.22 -21.67
CA ARG A 198 4.92 0.16 -22.08
C ARG A 198 3.74 0.76 -21.35
N GLY A 199 2.85 -0.07 -20.80
CA GLY A 199 1.74 0.40 -19.96
C GLY A 199 2.19 1.19 -18.73
N MET A 200 3.37 0.88 -18.18
CA MET A 200 3.90 1.63 -17.04
C MET A 200 4.33 3.06 -17.41
N VAL A 201 4.73 3.29 -18.66
CA VAL A 201 5.17 4.62 -19.13
C VAL A 201 4.00 5.57 -19.39
N GLY A 202 2.79 5.06 -19.56
CA GLY A 202 1.60 5.85 -19.90
C GLY A 202 1.09 6.76 -18.77
N PHE A 203 1.43 6.45 -17.50
CA PHE A 203 0.98 7.20 -16.31
C PHE A 203 2.11 7.87 -15.53
N PHE A 204 3.37 7.59 -15.83
CA PHE A 204 4.58 8.18 -15.26
C PHE A 204 5.32 8.99 -16.34
#